data_f5fdab69e9ec43f4c286c568bc48a148
#
_entry.id   f5fdab69e9ec43f4c286c568bc48a148
#
_cell.length_a   1.000
_cell.length_b   1.000
_cell.length_c   1.000
_cell.angle_alpha   90.00
_cell.angle_beta   90.00
_cell.angle_gamma   90.00
#
_symmetry.space_group_name_H-M   'P 1'
#
loop_
_entity.id
_entity.type
_entity.pdbx_description
1 polymer ?
#
loop_
_entity_poly.entity_id
_entity_poly.type
_entity_poly.pdbx_seq_one_letter_code
_entity_poly.pdbx_strand_id
1 'polypeptide(L)'
;MIAAAGFTALTFIGLTGAQAQEKKTVALVQINQQALFFNQMNEGAQKAADAAGVKLVIFNANNETTAQNSAIETYVQEKVSGLAVVAIDVNGIMPAVKQAADAGIPVVAIDAILPDGPQKAQIGVDNAAAGADMGKYFLDYVKANMGGKAKLGVVGALNSFIQNIRQDGFEKTLKGVDGIEMAGVVDGQNIQDNALAAAENLITANPDLTAIYATGEPALMGAIAAVQSQGKQDKIKVFGWDLTAEAIAGIDAGFVVAVVQQDPAAMGGAAVDALVKASAGEAVTKTISVPITIVTKENVEPYRAVFK
;
A
#
# COMPACT_ATOMS: atom_id res chain seq x y z
N MET A 1 -82.39 37.65 -21.83
CA MET A 1 -81.54 36.58 -22.36
C MET A 1 -80.16 36.90 -21.89
N ILE A 2 -79.68 36.18 -20.82
CA ILE A 2 -78.35 36.37 -20.25
C ILE A 2 -77.50 35.15 -20.62
N ALA A 3 -76.43 35.38 -21.42
CA ALA A 3 -75.50 34.35 -21.83
C ALA A 3 -74.44 34.21 -20.76
N ALA A 4 -74.34 33.04 -20.16
CA ALA A 4 -73.27 32.68 -19.26
C ALA A 4 -72.02 32.13 -19.98
N ALA A 5 -70.92 32.82 -19.95
CA ALA A 5 -69.62 32.35 -20.43
C ALA A 5 -68.95 31.47 -19.42
N GLY A 6 -68.82 30.20 -19.71
CA GLY A 6 -68.06 29.25 -18.91
C GLY A 6 -66.53 29.39 -19.09
N PHE A 7 -65.81 29.69 -18.07
CA PHE A 7 -64.34 29.72 -18.05
C PHE A 7 -63.83 28.34 -17.66
N THR A 8 -63.27 27.61 -18.61
CA THR A 8 -62.61 26.31 -18.35
C THR A 8 -61.16 26.58 -17.97
N ALA A 9 -60.84 26.37 -16.69
CA ALA A 9 -59.44 26.44 -16.22
C ALA A 9 -58.69 25.17 -16.59
N LEU A 10 -57.74 25.28 -17.53
CA LEU A 10 -56.77 24.22 -17.81
C LEU A 10 -55.71 24.21 -16.71
N THR A 11 -55.75 23.17 -15.87
CA THR A 11 -54.69 22.90 -14.89
C THR A 11 -53.50 22.26 -15.61
N PHE A 12 -52.42 23.03 -15.78
CA PHE A 12 -51.12 22.48 -16.23
C PHE A 12 -50.52 21.71 -15.09
N ILE A 13 -50.57 20.37 -15.13
CA ILE A 13 -49.77 19.50 -14.27
C ILE A 13 -48.35 19.54 -14.84
N GLY A 14 -47.50 20.36 -14.19
CA GLY A 14 -46.07 20.35 -14.46
C GLY A 14 -45.45 18.99 -14.03
N LEU A 15 -45.13 18.15 -14.99
CA LEU A 15 -44.24 17.02 -14.79
C LEU A 15 -42.85 17.59 -14.46
N THR A 16 -42.53 17.73 -13.18
CA THR A 16 -41.17 17.86 -12.74
C THR A 16 -40.47 16.51 -12.99
N GLY A 17 -39.90 16.37 -14.20
CA GLY A 17 -38.98 15.27 -14.48
C GLY A 17 -37.85 15.33 -13.44
N ALA A 18 -37.79 14.36 -12.55
CA ALA A 18 -36.62 14.13 -11.72
C ALA A 18 -35.46 13.84 -12.70
N GLN A 19 -34.65 14.86 -13.01
CA GLN A 19 -33.37 14.65 -13.64
C GLN A 19 -32.60 13.76 -12.69
N ALA A 20 -32.37 12.50 -13.07
CA ALA A 20 -31.42 11.65 -12.35
C ALA A 20 -30.09 12.39 -12.34
N GLN A 21 -29.69 12.86 -11.17
CA GLN A 21 -28.42 13.55 -11.01
C GLN A 21 -27.33 12.58 -11.44
N GLU A 22 -26.60 12.95 -12.49
CA GLU A 22 -25.53 12.11 -13.02
C GLU A 22 -24.52 11.83 -11.90
N LYS A 23 -24.27 10.55 -11.62
CA LYS A 23 -23.37 10.17 -10.51
C LYS A 23 -22.00 10.77 -10.76
N LYS A 24 -21.44 11.43 -9.76
CA LYS A 24 -20.05 11.87 -9.80
C LYS A 24 -19.14 10.67 -10.11
N THR A 25 -18.18 10.85 -11.01
CA THR A 25 -17.23 9.80 -11.38
C THR A 25 -15.88 10.11 -10.75
N VAL A 26 -15.30 9.16 -10.02
CA VAL A 26 -13.91 9.19 -9.58
C VAL A 26 -13.11 8.14 -10.36
N ALA A 27 -11.86 8.45 -10.67
CA ALA A 27 -10.99 7.53 -11.41
C ALA A 27 -9.81 7.09 -10.53
N LEU A 28 -9.46 5.80 -10.61
CA LEU A 28 -8.27 5.21 -10.01
C LEU A 28 -7.33 4.75 -11.12
N VAL A 29 -6.16 5.37 -11.19
CA VAL A 29 -5.12 5.06 -12.18
C VAL A 29 -4.06 4.18 -11.52
N GLN A 30 -4.09 2.89 -11.86
CA GLN A 30 -3.26 1.84 -11.28
C GLN A 30 -1.98 1.58 -12.06
N ILE A 31 -0.99 0.98 -11.40
CA ILE A 31 0.24 0.49 -12.02
C ILE A 31 -0.05 -0.74 -12.88
N ASN A 32 -0.65 -1.78 -12.28
CA ASN A 32 -1.11 -3.00 -12.95
C ASN A 32 -2.25 -3.65 -12.16
N GLN A 33 -2.82 -4.72 -12.71
CA GLN A 33 -3.86 -5.52 -12.07
C GLN A 33 -3.47 -7.00 -11.90
N GLN A 34 -2.20 -7.30 -12.04
CA GLN A 34 -1.68 -8.67 -11.88
C GLN A 34 -1.33 -8.96 -10.42
N ALA A 35 -0.78 -7.97 -9.70
CA ALA A 35 -0.45 -8.13 -8.30
C ALA A 35 -1.70 -8.08 -7.41
N LEU A 36 -1.76 -8.99 -6.44
CA LEU A 36 -2.84 -9.07 -5.46
C LEU A 36 -3.04 -7.75 -4.71
N PHE A 37 -1.96 -7.07 -4.36
CA PHE A 37 -1.94 -5.76 -3.71
C PHE A 37 -2.85 -4.74 -4.43
N PHE A 38 -2.71 -4.60 -5.75
CA PHE A 38 -3.52 -3.64 -6.51
C PHE A 38 -4.97 -4.10 -6.69
N ASN A 39 -5.23 -5.41 -6.78
CA ASN A 39 -6.60 -5.93 -6.84
C ASN A 39 -7.34 -5.68 -5.53
N GLN A 40 -6.71 -5.91 -4.39
CA GLN A 40 -7.29 -5.58 -3.07
C GLN A 40 -7.55 -4.07 -2.93
N MET A 41 -6.66 -3.21 -3.42
CA MET A 41 -6.86 -1.76 -3.46
C MET A 41 -8.08 -1.38 -4.30
N ASN A 42 -8.25 -2.01 -5.46
CA ASN A 42 -9.40 -1.81 -6.33
C ASN A 42 -10.71 -2.21 -5.65
N GLU A 43 -10.72 -3.35 -4.95
CA GLU A 43 -11.89 -3.83 -4.20
C GLU A 43 -12.29 -2.86 -3.08
N GLY A 44 -11.32 -2.37 -2.31
CA GLY A 44 -11.55 -1.39 -1.27
C GLY A 44 -12.06 -0.05 -1.83
N ALA A 45 -11.48 0.41 -2.92
CA ALA A 45 -11.93 1.62 -3.63
C ALA A 45 -13.36 1.46 -4.17
N GLN A 46 -13.70 0.31 -4.76
CA GLN A 46 -15.05 0.04 -5.26
C GLN A 46 -16.08 0.03 -4.14
N LYS A 47 -15.76 -0.66 -3.03
CA LYS A 47 -16.64 -0.68 -1.85
C LYS A 47 -16.92 0.72 -1.30
N ALA A 48 -15.91 1.58 -1.22
CA ALA A 48 -16.08 2.97 -0.77
C ALA A 48 -16.88 3.80 -1.78
N ALA A 49 -16.65 3.61 -3.08
CA ALA A 49 -17.40 4.30 -4.14
C ALA A 49 -18.89 3.94 -4.11
N ASP A 50 -19.21 2.64 -3.94
CA ASP A 50 -20.58 2.17 -3.81
C ASP A 50 -21.27 2.78 -2.59
N ALA A 51 -20.58 2.81 -1.44
CA ALA A 51 -21.08 3.41 -0.22
C ALA A 51 -21.32 4.92 -0.34
N ALA A 52 -20.45 5.63 -1.07
CA ALA A 52 -20.58 7.06 -1.34
C ALA A 52 -21.55 7.41 -2.47
N GLY A 53 -22.08 6.40 -3.20
CA GLY A 53 -22.97 6.61 -4.35
C GLY A 53 -22.28 7.24 -5.56
N VAL A 54 -20.96 7.17 -5.68
CA VAL A 54 -20.18 7.64 -6.83
C VAL A 54 -19.86 6.50 -7.79
N LYS A 55 -19.56 6.81 -9.05
CA LYS A 55 -19.06 5.84 -10.03
C LYS A 55 -17.54 5.77 -9.92
N LEU A 56 -16.99 4.58 -9.74
CA LEU A 56 -15.54 4.35 -9.86
C LEU A 56 -15.22 3.85 -11.28
N VAL A 57 -14.18 4.41 -11.88
CA VAL A 57 -13.53 3.87 -13.07
C VAL A 57 -12.07 3.56 -12.74
N ILE A 58 -11.60 2.39 -13.17
CA ILE A 58 -10.24 1.94 -12.87
C ILE A 58 -9.49 1.77 -14.17
N PHE A 59 -8.34 2.43 -14.29
CA PHE A 59 -7.44 2.29 -15.43
C PHE A 59 -6.22 1.45 -15.03
N ASN A 60 -5.92 0.45 -15.83
CA ASN A 60 -4.72 -0.37 -15.71
C ASN A 60 -3.64 0.13 -16.66
N ALA A 61 -2.57 0.73 -16.13
CA ALA A 61 -1.47 1.23 -16.94
C ALA A 61 -0.52 0.12 -17.43
N ASN A 62 -0.68 -1.09 -16.90
CA ASN A 62 0.12 -2.26 -17.29
C ASN A 62 1.65 -2.01 -17.25
N ASN A 63 2.11 -1.29 -16.22
CA ASN A 63 3.49 -0.85 -15.98
C ASN A 63 4.02 0.16 -17.02
N GLU A 64 3.15 0.79 -17.82
CA GLU A 64 3.55 1.75 -18.84
C GLU A 64 3.31 3.19 -18.36
N THR A 65 4.37 3.96 -18.12
CA THR A 65 4.31 5.34 -17.63
C THR A 65 3.56 6.28 -18.58
N THR A 66 3.77 6.11 -19.89
CA THR A 66 3.07 6.89 -20.92
C THR A 66 1.57 6.62 -20.92
N ALA A 67 1.15 5.35 -20.77
CA ALA A 67 -0.25 4.99 -20.68
C ALA A 67 -0.90 5.59 -19.41
N GLN A 68 -0.16 5.61 -18.30
CA GLN A 68 -0.61 6.20 -17.04
C GLN A 68 -0.87 7.71 -17.19
N ASN A 69 0.06 8.46 -17.78
CA ASN A 69 -0.09 9.89 -18.01
C ASN A 69 -1.23 10.19 -18.99
N SER A 70 -1.35 9.45 -20.11
CA SER A 70 -2.43 9.61 -21.08
C SER A 70 -3.82 9.33 -20.49
N ALA A 71 -3.92 8.37 -19.56
CA ALA A 71 -5.16 8.10 -18.84
C ALA A 71 -5.58 9.29 -17.98
N ILE A 72 -4.65 9.92 -17.26
CA ILE A 72 -4.94 11.13 -16.48
C ILE A 72 -5.43 12.25 -17.39
N GLU A 73 -4.76 12.49 -18.53
CA GLU A 73 -5.19 13.49 -19.52
C GLU A 73 -6.61 13.22 -20.04
N THR A 74 -6.93 11.96 -20.31
CA THR A 74 -8.27 11.54 -20.72
C THR A 74 -9.31 11.86 -19.65
N TYR A 75 -9.05 11.51 -18.39
CA TYR A 75 -9.95 11.81 -17.28
C TYR A 75 -10.11 13.31 -17.00
N VAL A 76 -9.07 14.10 -17.30
CA VAL A 76 -9.20 15.58 -17.28
C VAL A 76 -10.18 16.06 -18.34
N GLN A 77 -10.11 15.52 -19.56
CA GLN A 77 -11.05 15.86 -20.64
C GLN A 77 -12.48 15.40 -20.33
N GLU A 78 -12.65 14.23 -19.71
CA GLU A 78 -13.93 13.69 -19.25
C GLU A 78 -14.49 14.42 -18.01
N LYS A 79 -13.71 15.32 -17.41
CA LYS A 79 -14.09 16.11 -16.23
C LYS A 79 -14.53 15.24 -15.05
N VAL A 80 -13.79 14.18 -14.77
CA VAL A 80 -14.06 13.35 -13.59
C VAL A 80 -14.03 14.20 -12.31
N SER A 81 -14.75 13.78 -11.28
CA SER A 81 -14.87 14.53 -10.02
C SER A 81 -13.64 14.37 -9.10
N GLY A 82 -12.74 13.45 -9.42
CA GLY A 82 -11.52 13.22 -8.67
C GLY A 82 -10.66 12.11 -9.27
N LEU A 83 -9.35 12.18 -9.01
CA LEU A 83 -8.34 11.24 -9.49
C LEU A 83 -7.52 10.68 -8.33
N ALA A 84 -7.49 9.35 -8.20
CA ALA A 84 -6.55 8.62 -7.38
C ALA A 84 -5.46 8.05 -8.27
N VAL A 85 -4.19 8.21 -7.90
CA VAL A 85 -3.06 7.74 -8.70
C VAL A 85 -2.09 6.90 -7.87
N VAL A 86 -1.70 5.74 -8.40
CA VAL A 86 -0.60 4.92 -7.89
C VAL A 86 0.54 5.06 -8.90
N ALA A 87 1.51 5.93 -8.64
CA ALA A 87 2.49 6.33 -9.64
C ALA A 87 3.52 5.23 -9.94
N ILE A 88 3.77 4.98 -11.22
CA ILE A 88 4.89 4.16 -11.71
C ILE A 88 6.19 4.97 -11.58
N ASP A 89 6.17 6.21 -12.06
CA ASP A 89 7.25 7.19 -11.94
C ASP A 89 6.74 8.42 -11.20
N VAL A 90 7.19 8.58 -9.97
CA VAL A 90 6.74 9.66 -9.07
C VAL A 90 7.09 11.06 -9.58
N ASN A 91 8.15 11.20 -10.38
CA ASN A 91 8.53 12.48 -10.97
C ASN A 91 7.85 12.68 -12.32
N GLY A 92 7.82 11.65 -13.16
CA GLY A 92 7.25 11.68 -14.51
C GLY A 92 5.74 11.88 -14.55
N ILE A 93 5.02 11.54 -13.44
CA ILE A 93 3.57 11.74 -13.34
C ILE A 93 3.18 13.19 -12.97
N MET A 94 4.10 13.97 -12.37
CA MET A 94 3.78 15.29 -11.80
C MET A 94 3.20 16.31 -12.80
N PRO A 95 3.63 16.37 -14.07
CA PRO A 95 2.98 17.22 -15.07
C PRO A 95 1.49 16.91 -15.26
N ALA A 96 1.11 15.62 -15.33
CA ALA A 96 -0.28 15.20 -15.48
C ALA A 96 -1.10 15.47 -14.20
N VAL A 97 -0.51 15.25 -13.03
CA VAL A 97 -1.10 15.61 -11.72
C VAL A 97 -1.38 17.12 -11.64
N LYS A 98 -0.42 17.95 -12.09
CA LYS A 98 -0.60 19.38 -12.13
C LYS A 98 -1.70 19.79 -13.11
N GLN A 99 -1.76 19.20 -14.28
CA GLN A 99 -2.80 19.48 -15.29
C GLN A 99 -4.20 19.18 -14.74
N ALA A 100 -4.38 18.05 -14.04
CA ALA A 100 -5.64 17.70 -13.40
C ALA A 100 -6.03 18.73 -12.32
N ALA A 101 -5.08 19.13 -11.48
CA ALA A 101 -5.33 20.14 -10.45
C ALA A 101 -5.66 21.53 -11.04
N ASP A 102 -4.97 21.95 -12.09
CA ASP A 102 -5.23 23.21 -12.81
C ASP A 102 -6.63 23.20 -13.47
N ALA A 103 -7.15 22.03 -13.87
CA ALA A 103 -8.51 21.82 -14.33
C ALA A 103 -9.56 21.76 -13.19
N GLY A 104 -9.14 21.94 -11.95
CA GLY A 104 -10.02 21.90 -10.76
C GLY A 104 -10.37 20.49 -10.28
N ILE A 105 -9.72 19.45 -10.80
CA ILE A 105 -9.94 18.06 -10.41
C ILE A 105 -9.03 17.72 -9.21
N PRO A 106 -9.58 17.36 -8.04
CA PRO A 106 -8.76 16.95 -6.92
C PRO A 106 -8.01 15.64 -7.23
N VAL A 107 -6.72 15.61 -6.91
CA VAL A 107 -5.87 14.43 -7.06
C VAL A 107 -5.43 13.95 -5.69
N VAL A 108 -5.44 12.65 -5.46
CA VAL A 108 -4.81 11.98 -4.31
C VAL A 108 -3.81 10.96 -4.81
N ALA A 109 -2.68 10.84 -4.13
CA ALA A 109 -1.67 9.83 -4.40
C ALA A 109 -1.80 8.67 -3.42
N ILE A 110 -1.60 7.44 -3.91
CA ILE A 110 -1.68 6.23 -3.10
C ILE A 110 -0.34 5.48 -3.20
N ASP A 111 0.11 4.94 -2.08
CA ASP A 111 1.30 4.09 -1.92
C ASP A 111 2.61 4.81 -2.27
N ALA A 112 2.88 5.05 -3.54
CA ALA A 112 4.06 5.79 -3.99
C ALA A 112 4.02 7.25 -3.53
N ILE A 113 5.10 7.71 -2.87
CA ILE A 113 5.20 9.07 -2.34
C ILE A 113 5.56 10.03 -3.49
N LEU A 114 4.61 10.88 -3.86
CA LEU A 114 4.86 11.93 -4.85
C LEU A 114 5.65 13.09 -4.24
N PRO A 115 6.45 13.79 -5.04
CA PRO A 115 7.02 15.09 -4.67
C PRO A 115 5.94 16.08 -4.22
N ASP A 116 6.33 17.10 -3.46
CA ASP A 116 5.44 18.19 -3.08
C ASP A 116 4.80 18.83 -4.32
N GLY A 117 3.46 18.90 -4.29
CA GLY A 117 2.68 19.32 -5.44
C GLY A 117 1.22 19.64 -5.11
N PRO A 118 0.37 19.75 -6.15
CA PRO A 118 -1.02 20.15 -6.00
C PRO A 118 -1.95 19.05 -5.48
N GLN A 119 -1.46 17.80 -5.33
CA GLN A 119 -2.25 16.70 -4.79
C GLN A 119 -2.81 17.04 -3.41
N LYS A 120 -4.07 16.64 -3.16
CA LYS A 120 -4.80 16.95 -1.93
C LYS A 120 -4.33 16.09 -0.76
N ALA A 121 -3.98 14.82 -1.04
CA ALA A 121 -3.48 13.88 -0.03
C ALA A 121 -2.47 12.90 -0.61
N GLN A 122 -1.60 12.42 0.27
CA GLN A 122 -0.77 11.22 0.11
C GLN A 122 -1.33 10.16 1.06
N ILE A 123 -1.69 8.99 0.52
CA ILE A 123 -2.32 7.88 1.26
C ILE A 123 -1.40 6.66 1.19
N GLY A 124 -1.10 6.07 2.32
CA GLY A 124 -0.21 4.90 2.37
C GLY A 124 0.21 4.56 3.79
N VAL A 125 1.22 3.71 3.92
CA VAL A 125 1.80 3.35 5.21
C VAL A 125 2.81 4.40 5.66
N ASP A 126 2.82 4.74 6.95
CA ASP A 126 3.98 5.38 7.56
C ASP A 126 5.11 4.33 7.70
N ASN A 127 5.92 4.24 6.65
CA ASN A 127 6.96 3.21 6.55
C ASN A 127 8.03 3.34 7.64
N ALA A 128 8.30 4.54 8.12
CA ALA A 128 9.26 4.76 9.22
C ALA A 128 8.69 4.25 10.55
N ALA A 129 7.43 4.61 10.85
CA ALA A 129 6.75 4.14 12.04
C ALA A 129 6.55 2.62 12.02
N ALA A 130 6.13 2.05 10.90
CA ALA A 130 5.92 0.61 10.75
C ALA A 130 7.24 -0.18 10.86
N GLY A 131 8.35 0.35 10.31
CA GLY A 131 9.70 -0.21 10.54
C GLY A 131 10.07 -0.17 12.02
N ALA A 132 9.82 0.93 12.71
CA ALA A 132 10.06 1.05 14.14
C ALA A 132 9.19 0.10 14.97
N ASP A 133 7.94 -0.11 14.60
CA ASP A 133 7.05 -1.05 15.30
C ASP A 133 7.53 -2.50 15.13
N MET A 134 7.99 -2.88 13.93
CA MET A 134 8.65 -4.18 13.73
C MET A 134 9.96 -4.27 14.58
N GLY A 135 10.72 -3.18 14.70
CA GLY A 135 11.91 -3.13 15.55
C GLY A 135 11.60 -3.38 17.04
N LYS A 136 10.53 -2.77 17.56
CA LYS A 136 10.04 -3.02 18.93
C LYS A 136 9.60 -4.47 19.10
N TYR A 137 8.81 -4.99 18.15
CA TYR A 137 8.36 -6.38 18.17
C TYR A 137 9.55 -7.35 18.17
N PHE A 138 10.56 -7.10 17.33
CA PHE A 138 11.81 -7.88 17.29
C PHE A 138 12.52 -7.90 18.66
N LEU A 139 12.69 -6.73 19.31
CA LEU A 139 13.33 -6.65 20.63
C LEU A 139 12.56 -7.42 21.70
N ASP A 140 11.24 -7.30 21.71
CA ASP A 140 10.38 -8.04 22.64
C ASP A 140 10.49 -9.54 22.41
N TYR A 141 10.51 -9.99 21.16
CA TYR A 141 10.71 -11.39 20.81
C TYR A 141 12.08 -11.91 21.25
N VAL A 142 13.15 -11.17 20.97
CA VAL A 142 14.53 -11.53 21.37
C VAL A 142 14.62 -11.65 22.88
N LYS A 143 14.04 -10.72 23.61
CA LYS A 143 14.01 -10.77 25.08
C LYS A 143 13.27 -11.99 25.60
N ALA A 144 12.13 -12.31 25.03
CA ALA A 144 11.27 -13.40 25.50
C ALA A 144 11.77 -14.80 25.08
N ASN A 145 12.34 -14.93 23.86
CA ASN A 145 12.56 -16.23 23.23
C ASN A 145 14.03 -16.53 22.91
N MET A 146 14.93 -15.52 22.94
CA MET A 146 16.33 -15.68 22.54
C MET A 146 17.32 -15.29 23.65
N GLY A 147 16.86 -15.20 24.90
CA GLY A 147 17.69 -14.84 26.05
C GLY A 147 18.26 -13.42 25.99
N GLY A 148 17.61 -12.52 25.29
CA GLY A 148 17.96 -11.11 25.14
C GLY A 148 19.15 -10.85 24.21
N LYS A 149 19.54 -11.83 23.38
CA LYS A 149 20.69 -11.71 22.46
C LYS A 149 20.33 -12.16 21.07
N ALA A 150 20.76 -11.41 20.06
CA ALA A 150 20.61 -11.77 18.65
C ALA A 150 21.77 -11.20 17.82
N LYS A 151 22.26 -12.00 16.87
CA LYS A 151 23.08 -11.53 15.76
C LYS A 151 22.15 -11.42 14.55
N LEU A 152 21.90 -10.19 14.12
CA LEU A 152 20.91 -9.81 13.15
C LEU A 152 21.54 -9.38 11.82
N GLY A 153 21.12 -9.99 10.72
CA GLY A 153 21.40 -9.51 9.38
C GLY A 153 20.18 -8.86 8.75
N VAL A 154 20.41 -7.94 7.83
CA VAL A 154 19.32 -7.28 7.07
C VAL A 154 19.46 -7.64 5.60
N VAL A 155 18.35 -8.11 5.01
CA VAL A 155 18.21 -8.26 3.56
C VAL A 155 17.35 -7.10 3.07
N GLY A 156 17.99 -6.13 2.43
CA GLY A 156 17.37 -4.89 1.98
C GLY A 156 17.25 -4.78 0.47
N ALA A 157 16.78 -3.63 0.03
CA ALA A 157 16.78 -3.20 -1.37
C ALA A 157 17.25 -1.74 -1.42
N LEU A 158 18.56 -1.54 -1.56
CA LEU A 158 19.18 -0.21 -1.48
C LEU A 158 18.73 0.73 -2.60
N ASN A 159 18.19 0.19 -3.68
CA ASN A 159 17.57 0.92 -4.79
C ASN A 159 16.10 1.32 -4.50
N SER A 160 15.50 0.91 -3.38
CA SER A 160 14.12 1.21 -3.01
C SER A 160 14.04 2.26 -1.90
N PHE A 161 13.59 3.47 -2.23
CA PHE A 161 13.41 4.54 -1.25
C PHE A 161 12.51 4.12 -0.07
N ILE A 162 11.40 3.43 -0.36
CA ILE A 162 10.44 2.98 0.66
C ILE A 162 11.05 1.94 1.59
N GLN A 163 11.77 0.95 1.05
CA GLN A 163 12.40 -0.09 1.87
C GLN A 163 13.55 0.44 2.72
N ASN A 164 14.27 1.45 2.23
CA ASN A 164 15.29 2.14 3.02
C ASN A 164 14.67 2.87 4.22
N ILE A 165 13.48 3.51 4.06
CA ILE A 165 12.76 4.11 5.18
C ILE A 165 12.32 3.06 6.22
N ARG A 166 11.83 1.89 5.77
CA ARG A 166 11.48 0.75 6.65
C ARG A 166 12.69 0.27 7.45
N GLN A 167 13.81 0.09 6.76
CA GLN A 167 15.08 -0.31 7.37
C GLN A 167 15.54 0.70 8.41
N ASP A 168 15.60 1.98 8.05
CA ASP A 168 16.01 3.06 8.95
C ASP A 168 15.14 3.13 10.21
N GLY A 169 13.83 2.98 10.09
CA GLY A 169 12.89 2.96 11.21
C GLY A 169 13.17 1.78 12.14
N PHE A 170 13.38 0.60 11.57
CA PHE A 170 13.72 -0.61 12.30
C PHE A 170 15.07 -0.47 13.03
N GLU A 171 16.15 -0.11 12.32
CA GLU A 171 17.50 -0.02 12.88
C GLU A 171 17.63 1.07 13.96
N LYS A 172 16.94 2.21 13.80
CA LYS A 172 16.90 3.25 14.83
C LYS A 172 16.36 2.74 16.17
N THR A 173 15.43 1.80 16.14
CA THR A 173 14.85 1.20 17.35
C THR A 173 15.86 0.30 18.07
N LEU A 174 16.79 -0.32 17.33
CA LEU A 174 17.80 -1.21 17.89
C LEU A 174 19.04 -0.48 18.41
N LYS A 175 19.20 0.79 18.05
CA LYS A 175 20.43 1.55 18.34
C LYS A 175 20.71 1.65 19.84
N GLY A 176 21.86 1.14 20.27
CA GLY A 176 22.28 1.18 21.67
C GLY A 176 21.59 0.16 22.59
N VAL A 177 20.87 -0.81 22.02
CA VAL A 177 20.29 -1.91 22.78
C VAL A 177 21.32 -3.00 22.99
N ASP A 178 21.62 -3.30 24.25
CA ASP A 178 22.56 -4.35 24.61
C ASP A 178 22.07 -5.73 24.13
N GLY A 179 22.99 -6.57 23.68
CA GLY A 179 22.71 -7.93 23.23
C GLY A 179 22.31 -8.05 21.77
N ILE A 180 22.16 -6.95 21.05
CA ILE A 180 21.88 -6.96 19.60
C ILE A 180 23.16 -6.62 18.84
N GLU A 181 23.64 -7.58 18.05
CA GLU A 181 24.78 -7.43 17.14
C GLU A 181 24.31 -7.37 15.71
N MET A 182 24.72 -6.33 14.96
CA MET A 182 24.43 -6.22 13.54
C MET A 182 25.48 -6.98 12.73
N ALA A 183 25.07 -8.01 12.01
CA ALA A 183 25.93 -8.78 11.11
C ALA A 183 26.21 -8.06 9.78
N GLY A 184 25.34 -7.10 9.44
CA GLY A 184 25.44 -6.28 8.23
C GLY A 184 24.15 -6.23 7.43
N VAL A 185 24.18 -5.42 6.37
CA VAL A 185 23.09 -5.25 5.40
C VAL A 185 23.56 -5.80 4.06
N VAL A 186 22.73 -6.63 3.43
CA VAL A 186 22.96 -7.13 2.06
C VAL A 186 21.87 -6.64 1.13
N ASP A 187 22.23 -6.37 -0.14
CA ASP A 187 21.33 -5.77 -1.12
C ASP A 187 20.70 -6.84 -2.02
N GLY A 188 19.41 -7.05 -1.88
CA GLY A 188 18.59 -7.89 -2.75
C GLY A 188 18.05 -7.17 -3.99
N GLN A 189 18.30 -5.85 -4.14
CA GLN A 189 17.91 -5.03 -5.30
C GLN A 189 16.40 -5.09 -5.63
N ASN A 190 15.56 -5.42 -4.65
CA ASN A 190 14.13 -5.66 -4.82
C ASN A 190 13.80 -6.80 -5.82
N ILE A 191 14.69 -7.79 -5.92
CA ILE A 191 14.57 -8.97 -6.78
C ILE A 191 14.80 -10.21 -5.94
N GLN A 192 13.85 -11.16 -5.96
CA GLN A 192 13.86 -12.34 -5.10
C GLN A 192 15.13 -13.20 -5.26
N ASP A 193 15.59 -13.46 -6.50
CA ASP A 193 16.77 -14.28 -6.74
C ASP A 193 18.06 -13.61 -6.23
N ASN A 194 18.15 -12.28 -6.36
CA ASN A 194 19.27 -11.52 -5.80
C ASN A 194 19.24 -11.53 -4.27
N ALA A 195 18.04 -11.39 -3.68
CA ALA A 195 17.84 -11.46 -2.24
C ALA A 195 18.18 -12.85 -1.67
N LEU A 196 17.85 -13.92 -2.40
CA LEU A 196 18.24 -15.28 -2.06
C LEU A 196 19.78 -15.40 -2.02
N ALA A 197 20.47 -15.03 -3.09
CA ALA A 197 21.94 -15.11 -3.16
C ALA A 197 22.60 -14.23 -2.07
N ALA A 198 22.08 -13.02 -1.84
CA ALA A 198 22.57 -12.12 -0.82
C ALA A 198 22.38 -12.69 0.61
N ALA A 199 21.20 -13.29 0.89
CA ALA A 199 20.92 -13.93 2.16
C ALA A 199 21.78 -15.18 2.39
N GLU A 200 22.01 -16.01 1.39
CA GLU A 200 22.90 -17.17 1.46
C GLU A 200 24.33 -16.75 1.80
N ASN A 201 24.85 -15.70 1.16
CA ASN A 201 26.16 -15.13 1.44
C ASN A 201 26.22 -14.57 2.88
N LEU A 202 25.18 -13.86 3.34
CA LEU A 202 25.09 -13.34 4.71
C LEU A 202 25.14 -14.47 5.75
N ILE A 203 24.38 -15.55 5.54
CA ILE A 203 24.36 -16.71 6.45
C ILE A 203 25.73 -17.42 6.44
N THR A 204 26.34 -17.58 5.28
CA THR A 204 27.64 -18.23 5.14
C THR A 204 28.76 -17.44 5.80
N ALA A 205 28.76 -16.12 5.66
CA ALA A 205 29.74 -15.22 6.29
C ALA A 205 29.54 -15.09 7.82
N ASN A 206 28.35 -15.42 8.33
CA ASN A 206 28.00 -15.31 9.75
C ASN A 206 27.41 -16.63 10.27
N PRO A 207 28.24 -17.65 10.59
CA PRO A 207 27.75 -18.96 11.02
C PRO A 207 26.95 -18.94 12.34
N ASP A 208 27.09 -17.87 13.12
CA ASP A 208 26.41 -17.55 14.37
C ASP A 208 25.20 -16.62 14.21
N LEU A 209 24.78 -16.33 12.97
CA LEU A 209 23.57 -15.55 12.68
C LEU A 209 22.33 -16.20 13.31
N THR A 210 21.52 -15.40 13.99
CA THR A 210 20.32 -15.88 14.68
C THR A 210 19.03 -15.24 14.20
N ALA A 211 19.11 -14.11 13.49
CA ALA A 211 17.95 -13.41 12.96
C ALA A 211 18.25 -12.75 11.62
N ILE A 212 17.21 -12.66 10.78
CA ILE A 212 17.20 -11.89 9.54
C ILE A 212 15.97 -10.98 9.55
N TYR A 213 16.17 -9.69 9.23
CA TYR A 213 15.10 -8.77 8.89
C TYR A 213 15.12 -8.49 7.39
N ALA A 214 13.98 -8.70 6.73
CA ALA A 214 13.77 -8.47 5.30
C ALA A 214 12.85 -7.26 5.08
N THR A 215 13.25 -6.30 4.25
CA THR A 215 12.61 -4.98 4.16
C THR A 215 11.43 -4.90 3.21
N GLY A 216 11.13 -5.98 2.46
CA GLY A 216 10.02 -6.07 1.50
C GLY A 216 9.81 -7.52 1.05
N GLU A 217 8.75 -7.77 0.27
CA GLU A 217 8.37 -9.12 -0.18
C GLU A 217 9.51 -9.89 -0.87
N PRO A 218 10.22 -9.34 -1.90
CA PRO A 218 11.29 -10.08 -2.55
C PRO A 218 12.44 -10.42 -1.59
N ALA A 219 12.75 -9.53 -0.65
CA ALA A 219 13.76 -9.75 0.38
C ALA A 219 13.32 -10.85 1.36
N LEU A 220 12.03 -10.85 1.77
CA LEU A 220 11.48 -11.88 2.64
C LEU A 220 11.50 -13.25 1.98
N MET A 221 11.06 -13.33 0.72
CA MET A 221 11.07 -14.57 -0.04
C MET A 221 12.48 -15.14 -0.23
N GLY A 222 13.44 -14.28 -0.56
CA GLY A 222 14.84 -14.66 -0.66
C GLY A 222 15.42 -15.14 0.67
N ALA A 223 15.13 -14.45 1.78
CA ALA A 223 15.58 -14.83 3.11
C ALA A 223 14.99 -16.17 3.56
N ILE A 224 13.69 -16.41 3.34
CA ILE A 224 13.02 -17.69 3.63
C ILE A 224 13.70 -18.82 2.86
N ALA A 225 13.88 -18.66 1.55
CA ALA A 225 14.52 -19.67 0.70
C ALA A 225 15.97 -19.95 1.12
N ALA A 226 16.74 -18.93 1.48
CA ALA A 226 18.11 -19.07 1.96
C ALA A 226 18.20 -19.84 3.29
N VAL A 227 17.31 -19.53 4.24
CA VAL A 227 17.26 -20.25 5.53
C VAL A 227 16.89 -21.71 5.32
N GLN A 228 15.96 -22.00 4.39
CA GLN A 228 15.53 -23.36 4.05
C GLN A 228 16.62 -24.14 3.31
N SER A 229 17.24 -23.56 2.26
CA SER A 229 18.25 -24.22 1.46
C SER A 229 19.48 -24.62 2.28
N GLN A 230 19.82 -23.82 3.29
CA GLN A 230 20.95 -24.09 4.20
C GLN A 230 20.57 -24.88 5.48
N GLY A 231 19.30 -25.31 5.62
CA GLY A 231 18.84 -26.09 6.76
C GLY A 231 18.98 -25.35 8.11
N LYS A 232 18.72 -24.03 8.12
CA LYS A 232 18.91 -23.18 9.31
C LYS A 232 17.62 -22.78 10.03
N GLN A 233 16.48 -23.39 9.71
CA GLN A 233 15.16 -23.03 10.25
C GLN A 233 15.11 -23.10 11.80
N ASP A 234 15.86 -23.99 12.42
CA ASP A 234 15.92 -24.12 13.87
C ASP A 234 16.79 -23.02 14.52
N LYS A 235 17.68 -22.36 13.77
CA LYS A 235 18.67 -21.42 14.29
C LYS A 235 18.36 -19.98 13.95
N ILE A 236 17.85 -19.70 12.74
CA ILE A 236 17.64 -18.35 12.24
C ILE A 236 16.15 -18.03 12.26
N LYS A 237 15.77 -16.93 12.90
CA LYS A 237 14.42 -16.39 12.92
C LYS A 237 14.32 -15.26 11.90
N VAL A 238 13.24 -15.29 11.11
CA VAL A 238 13.00 -14.34 10.01
C VAL A 238 11.87 -13.40 10.38
N PHE A 239 12.08 -12.12 10.14
CA PHE A 239 11.12 -11.03 10.28
C PHE A 239 11.05 -10.30 8.93
N GLY A 240 9.87 -9.87 8.51
CA GLY A 240 9.81 -9.26 7.19
C GLY A 240 8.55 -8.47 6.89
N TRP A 241 8.31 -8.25 5.59
CA TRP A 241 7.22 -7.46 5.05
C TRP A 241 6.50 -8.21 3.95
N ASP A 242 5.18 -7.98 3.91
CA ASP A 242 4.24 -8.44 2.90
C ASP A 242 4.12 -9.98 2.88
N LEU A 243 2.97 -10.46 3.33
CA LEU A 243 2.67 -11.89 3.42
C LEU A 243 2.61 -12.54 2.03
N THR A 244 3.08 -13.78 2.00
CA THR A 244 2.90 -14.72 0.89
C THR A 244 2.50 -16.10 1.45
N ALA A 245 2.12 -17.03 0.58
CA ALA A 245 1.85 -18.40 1.01
C ALA A 245 3.08 -19.04 1.68
N GLU A 246 4.28 -18.77 1.17
CA GLU A 246 5.54 -19.28 1.71
C GLU A 246 5.89 -18.65 3.07
N ALA A 247 5.60 -17.35 3.23
CA ALA A 247 5.79 -16.68 4.52
C ALA A 247 4.85 -17.29 5.58
N ILE A 248 3.59 -17.59 5.22
CA ILE A 248 2.62 -18.27 6.10
C ILE A 248 3.12 -19.67 6.44
N ALA A 249 3.63 -20.44 5.47
CA ALA A 249 4.21 -21.76 5.74
C ALA A 249 5.43 -21.66 6.68
N GLY A 250 6.24 -20.61 6.53
CA GLY A 250 7.35 -20.31 7.44
C GLY A 250 6.91 -19.96 8.87
N ILE A 251 5.78 -19.24 9.01
CA ILE A 251 5.13 -18.95 10.30
C ILE A 251 4.67 -20.26 10.96
N ASP A 252 4.04 -21.14 10.21
CA ASP A 252 3.60 -22.45 10.71
C ASP A 252 4.77 -23.32 11.16
N ALA A 253 5.87 -23.30 10.40
CA ALA A 253 7.11 -23.98 10.73
C ALA A 253 7.89 -23.32 11.88
N GLY A 254 7.53 -22.09 12.29
CA GLY A 254 8.06 -21.41 13.48
C GLY A 254 9.43 -20.73 13.27
N PHE A 255 9.93 -20.60 12.04
CA PHE A 255 11.15 -19.83 11.76
C PHE A 255 10.87 -18.44 11.18
N VAL A 256 9.76 -18.21 10.48
CA VAL A 256 9.24 -16.87 10.23
C VAL A 256 8.41 -16.48 11.46
N VAL A 257 8.82 -15.40 12.11
CA VAL A 257 8.26 -14.99 13.41
C VAL A 257 7.16 -13.96 13.22
N ALA A 258 7.42 -12.95 12.40
CA ALA A 258 6.50 -11.85 12.19
C ALA A 258 6.68 -11.23 10.80
N VAL A 259 5.57 -10.82 10.21
CA VAL A 259 5.53 -10.13 8.91
C VAL A 259 4.64 -8.90 9.02
N VAL A 260 5.16 -7.73 8.65
CA VAL A 260 4.33 -6.53 8.50
C VAL A 260 3.44 -6.70 7.28
N GLN A 261 2.13 -6.68 7.51
CA GLN A 261 1.14 -6.74 6.44
C GLN A 261 0.48 -5.38 6.27
N GLN A 262 0.46 -4.88 5.04
CA GLN A 262 -0.24 -3.68 4.63
C GLN A 262 -1.72 -3.96 4.35
N ASP A 263 -2.56 -2.93 4.37
CA ASP A 263 -3.98 -3.01 4.00
C ASP A 263 -4.25 -2.18 2.73
N PRO A 264 -4.00 -2.74 1.54
CA PRO A 264 -4.26 -2.04 0.29
C PRO A 264 -5.75 -1.75 0.06
N ALA A 265 -6.66 -2.57 0.60
CA ALA A 265 -8.10 -2.29 0.52
C ALA A 265 -8.47 -1.02 1.29
N ALA A 266 -7.92 -0.85 2.51
CA ALA A 266 -8.09 0.39 3.26
C ALA A 266 -7.46 1.60 2.56
N MET A 267 -6.31 1.44 1.85
CA MET A 267 -5.72 2.51 1.05
C MET A 267 -6.66 2.95 -0.07
N GLY A 268 -7.23 2.01 -0.83
CA GLY A 268 -8.18 2.29 -1.90
C GLY A 268 -9.45 2.97 -1.39
N GLY A 269 -9.99 2.49 -0.27
CA GLY A 269 -11.14 3.09 0.40
C GLY A 269 -10.87 4.52 0.84
N ALA A 270 -9.76 4.76 1.54
CA ALA A 270 -9.38 6.09 2.00
C ALA A 270 -9.17 7.09 0.83
N ALA A 271 -8.70 6.60 -0.32
CA ALA A 271 -8.54 7.44 -1.51
C ALA A 271 -9.87 7.93 -2.05
N VAL A 272 -10.86 7.05 -2.16
CA VAL A 272 -12.21 7.43 -2.60
C VAL A 272 -12.85 8.40 -1.60
N ASP A 273 -12.75 8.13 -0.30
CA ASP A 273 -13.28 9.00 0.74
C ASP A 273 -12.65 10.40 0.69
N ALA A 274 -11.33 10.46 0.51
CA ALA A 274 -10.61 11.73 0.36
C ALA A 274 -11.05 12.50 -0.90
N LEU A 275 -11.26 11.79 -2.04
CA LEU A 275 -11.73 12.41 -3.28
C LEU A 275 -13.17 12.89 -3.17
N VAL A 276 -14.06 12.14 -2.53
CA VAL A 276 -15.46 12.56 -2.28
C VAL A 276 -15.48 13.85 -1.47
N LYS A 277 -14.74 13.94 -0.36
CA LYS A 277 -14.59 15.15 0.45
C LYS A 277 -14.02 16.31 -0.36
N ALA A 278 -12.89 16.09 -1.05
CA ALA A 278 -12.25 17.14 -1.85
C ALA A 278 -13.16 17.66 -2.97
N SER A 279 -13.95 16.79 -3.63
CA SER A 279 -14.90 17.16 -4.68
C SER A 279 -16.13 17.91 -4.14
N ALA A 280 -16.40 17.81 -2.84
CA ALA A 280 -17.41 18.58 -2.13
C ALA A 280 -16.86 19.93 -1.59
N GLY A 281 -15.58 20.21 -1.80
CA GLY A 281 -14.93 21.42 -1.27
C GLY A 281 -14.51 21.31 0.19
N GLU A 282 -14.58 20.10 0.77
CA GLU A 282 -14.19 19.87 2.16
C GLU A 282 -12.65 19.74 2.28
N ALA A 283 -12.14 20.07 3.46
CA ALA A 283 -10.72 19.91 3.76
C ALA A 283 -10.33 18.42 3.84
N VAL A 284 -9.18 18.09 3.24
CA VAL A 284 -8.58 16.75 3.28
C VAL A 284 -7.22 16.82 3.97
N THR A 285 -6.95 15.86 4.84
CA THR A 285 -5.65 15.72 5.50
C THR A 285 -4.57 15.40 4.45
N LYS A 286 -3.47 16.14 4.49
CA LYS A 286 -2.35 15.99 3.52
C LYS A 286 -1.72 14.60 3.52
N THR A 287 -1.59 13.97 4.67
CA THR A 287 -1.07 12.60 4.81
C THR A 287 -2.11 11.75 5.53
N ILE A 288 -2.55 10.69 4.87
CA ILE A 288 -3.48 9.72 5.42
C ILE A 288 -2.71 8.41 5.59
N SER A 289 -2.34 8.13 6.84
CA SER A 289 -1.63 6.89 7.17
C SER A 289 -2.63 5.75 7.35
N VAL A 290 -2.41 4.67 6.60
CA VAL A 290 -3.17 3.43 6.75
C VAL A 290 -2.43 2.52 7.72
N PRO A 291 -3.08 2.01 8.77
CA PRO A 291 -2.46 1.12 9.73
C PRO A 291 -1.91 -0.16 9.08
N ILE A 292 -0.86 -0.70 9.67
CA ILE A 292 -0.33 -2.02 9.33
C ILE A 292 -0.73 -3.05 10.40
N THR A 293 -0.60 -4.31 10.06
CA THR A 293 -0.71 -5.41 11.03
C THR A 293 0.61 -6.17 11.07
N ILE A 294 1.18 -6.37 12.27
CA ILE A 294 2.27 -7.33 12.46
C ILE A 294 1.60 -8.71 12.57
N VAL A 295 1.75 -9.51 11.53
CA VAL A 295 1.17 -10.84 11.45
C VAL A 295 2.15 -11.85 12.00
N THR A 296 1.65 -12.67 12.93
CA THR A 296 2.38 -13.70 13.64
C THR A 296 1.56 -15.00 13.64
N LYS A 297 2.05 -16.03 14.30
CA LYS A 297 1.33 -17.28 14.45
C LYS A 297 -0.04 -17.12 15.13
N GLU A 298 -0.18 -16.14 16.02
CA GLU A 298 -1.39 -15.91 16.81
C GLU A 298 -2.53 -15.29 16.00
N ASN A 299 -2.21 -14.57 14.90
CA ASN A 299 -3.20 -13.80 14.12
C ASN A 299 -3.16 -14.03 12.61
N VAL A 300 -2.41 -15.04 12.12
CA VAL A 300 -2.25 -15.34 10.68
C VAL A 300 -3.52 -15.93 10.04
N GLU A 301 -4.44 -16.48 10.82
CA GLU A 301 -5.57 -17.25 10.31
C GLU A 301 -6.44 -16.54 9.27
N PRO A 302 -6.83 -15.25 9.44
CA PRO A 302 -7.61 -14.52 8.44
C PRO A 302 -6.93 -14.38 7.08
N TYR A 303 -5.59 -14.43 7.06
CA TYR A 303 -4.79 -14.21 5.84
C TYR A 303 -4.66 -15.46 4.97
N ARG A 304 -4.89 -16.67 5.53
CA ARG A 304 -4.75 -17.95 4.80
C ARG A 304 -5.67 -18.06 3.59
N ALA A 305 -6.84 -17.45 3.65
CA ALA A 305 -7.78 -17.47 2.53
C ALA A 305 -7.34 -16.51 1.39
N VAL A 306 -6.55 -15.50 1.72
CA VAL A 306 -6.08 -14.45 0.83
C VAL A 306 -4.80 -14.86 0.11
N PHE A 307 -3.85 -15.41 0.86
CA PHE A 307 -2.52 -15.82 0.36
C PHE A 307 -2.48 -17.35 0.22
N LYS A 308 -2.97 -17.85 -0.95
CA LYS A 308 -3.05 -19.28 -1.28
C LYS A 308 -1.97 -19.70 -2.26
#